data_87bbab812c9fe3cebc00e24f5a7271a5
#
_entry.id   87bbab812c9fe3cebc00e24f5a7271a5
#
_cell.length_a   1.000
_cell.length_b   1.000
_cell.length_c   1.000
_cell.angle_alpha   90.00
_cell.angle_beta   90.00
_cell.angle_gamma   90.00
#
_symmetry.space_group_name_H-M   'P 1'
#
loop_
_entity.id
_entity.type
_entity.pdbx_description
1 polymer ?
#
loop_
_entity_poly.entity_id
_entity_poly.type
_entity_poly.pdbx_seq_one_letter_code
_entity_poly.pdbx_strand_id
1 'polypeptide(L)'
;MNQCRLIYSSIASEKFMSQEELHALVQQCAQNNTRAKIAGLLVLSGDRFLQVLEGPAKAVNRVFNKIILDKRHHDVSLISFESIGPAYFDNWSMRLVDLYDLPMESRQIFMRKYIHEDGVIRLPERLHEVYSLLLDSKALCLSVP
;
A
#
# COMPACT_ATOMS: atom_id res chain seq x y z
N MET A 1 -13.37 -13.72 15.71
CA MET A 1 -12.59 -12.47 15.82
C MET A 1 -12.85 -11.58 14.60
N ASN A 2 -13.02 -10.30 14.85
CA ASN A 2 -13.30 -9.35 13.78
C ASN A 2 -12.07 -9.10 12.93
N GLN A 3 -12.14 -9.49 11.69
CA GLN A 3 -11.14 -9.12 10.70
C GLN A 3 -11.51 -7.77 10.11
N CYS A 4 -10.52 -6.91 9.93
CA CYS A 4 -10.69 -5.56 9.39
C CYS A 4 -9.73 -5.31 8.25
N ARG A 5 -10.09 -4.35 7.42
CA ARG A 5 -9.24 -3.79 6.39
C ARG A 5 -9.13 -2.28 6.60
N LEU A 6 -7.90 -1.81 6.72
CA LEU A 6 -7.60 -0.40 6.84
C LEU A 6 -6.85 0.06 5.60
N ILE A 7 -7.26 1.20 5.04
CA ILE A 7 -6.58 1.81 3.90
C ILE A 7 -6.27 3.25 4.26
N TYR A 8 -5.04 3.67 4.01
CA TYR A 8 -4.61 5.05 4.20
C TYR A 8 -3.68 5.48 3.08
N SER A 9 -3.56 6.79 2.91
CA SER A 9 -2.54 7.40 2.05
C SER A 9 -1.67 8.34 2.89
N SER A 10 -0.46 8.60 2.39
CA SER A 10 0.46 9.53 3.04
C SER A 10 1.45 10.09 2.03
N ILE A 11 2.28 11.02 2.49
CA ILE A 11 3.31 11.63 1.67
C ILE A 11 4.68 11.24 2.24
N ALA A 12 5.58 10.75 1.39
CA ALA A 12 6.94 10.42 1.81
C ALA A 12 7.66 11.69 2.26
N SER A 13 8.35 11.62 3.41
CA SER A 13 9.09 12.77 3.96
C SER A 13 10.25 13.19 3.07
N GLU A 14 10.87 12.23 2.39
CA GLU A 14 11.88 12.51 1.39
C GLU A 14 11.27 12.30 0.00
N LYS A 15 11.51 13.25 -0.88
CA LYS A 15 10.92 13.28 -2.22
C LYS A 15 11.28 12.05 -3.06
N PHE A 16 12.47 11.49 -2.83
CA PHE A 16 12.93 10.29 -3.51
C PHE A 16 13.59 9.37 -2.48
N MET A 17 12.90 8.29 -2.12
CA MET A 17 13.50 7.25 -1.32
C MET A 17 14.38 6.38 -2.21
N SER A 18 15.58 6.05 -1.73
CA SER A 18 16.45 5.11 -2.43
C SER A 18 15.84 3.71 -2.41
N GLN A 19 16.29 2.84 -3.32
CA GLN A 19 15.86 1.44 -3.33
C GLN A 19 16.20 0.75 -2.02
N GLU A 20 17.35 1.09 -1.43
CA GLU A 20 17.77 0.53 -0.14
C GLU A 20 16.82 0.94 0.98
N GLU A 21 16.42 2.22 1.02
CA GLU A 21 15.49 2.73 2.02
C GLU A 21 14.10 2.08 1.88
N LEU A 22 13.62 1.93 0.64
CA LEU A 22 12.34 1.27 0.36
C LEU A 22 12.38 -0.20 0.78
N HIS A 23 13.48 -0.89 0.47
CA HIS A 23 13.65 -2.29 0.84
C HIS A 23 13.66 -2.47 2.36
N ALA A 24 14.37 -1.60 3.08
CA ALA A 24 14.42 -1.62 4.53
C ALA A 24 13.03 -1.36 5.14
N LEU A 25 12.30 -0.40 4.58
CA LEU A 25 10.94 -0.10 5.02
C LEU A 25 10.02 -1.30 4.87
N VAL A 26 10.04 -1.95 3.70
CA VAL A 26 9.19 -3.12 3.43
C VAL A 26 9.55 -4.29 4.32
N GLN A 27 10.85 -4.54 4.54
CA GLN A 27 11.27 -5.61 5.44
C GLN A 27 10.81 -5.39 6.87
N GLN A 28 10.92 -4.17 7.36
CA GLN A 28 10.48 -3.84 8.71
C GLN A 28 8.96 -4.00 8.84
N CYS A 29 8.20 -3.52 7.86
CA CYS A 29 6.76 -3.69 7.83
C CYS A 29 6.37 -5.17 7.80
N ALA A 30 7.04 -5.98 6.98
CA ALA A 30 6.75 -7.40 6.86
C ALA A 30 7.01 -8.14 8.18
N GLN A 31 8.09 -7.82 8.87
CA GLN A 31 8.39 -8.41 10.18
C GLN A 31 7.33 -8.06 11.22
N ASN A 32 6.97 -6.79 11.30
CA ASN A 32 5.95 -6.32 12.25
C ASN A 32 4.58 -6.94 11.93
N ASN A 33 4.23 -7.01 10.65
CA ASN A 33 2.96 -7.56 10.22
C ASN A 33 2.87 -9.07 10.48
N THR A 34 3.95 -9.80 10.26
CA THR A 34 3.99 -11.24 10.55
C THR A 34 3.72 -11.51 12.03
N ARG A 35 4.36 -10.75 12.91
CA ARG A 35 4.14 -10.87 14.36
C ARG A 35 2.69 -10.56 14.76
N ALA A 36 2.09 -9.60 14.09
CA ALA A 36 0.73 -9.15 14.40
C ALA A 36 -0.35 -9.91 13.62
N LYS A 37 0.03 -10.87 12.77
CA LYS A 37 -0.87 -11.62 11.89
C LYS A 37 -1.62 -10.69 10.92
N ILE A 38 -0.92 -9.71 10.38
CA ILE A 38 -1.45 -8.72 9.44
C ILE A 38 -0.89 -9.01 8.06
N ALA A 39 -1.74 -8.89 7.05
CA ALA A 39 -1.36 -8.92 5.65
C ALA A 39 -1.48 -7.51 5.07
N GLY A 40 -0.77 -7.24 3.96
CA GLY A 40 -0.88 -5.93 3.36
C GLY A 40 -0.14 -5.76 2.05
N LEU A 41 -0.42 -4.61 1.46
CA LEU A 41 0.19 -4.15 0.21
C LEU A 41 0.50 -2.66 0.34
N LEU A 42 1.71 -2.28 -0.02
CA LEU A 42 2.14 -0.89 -0.06
C LEU A 42 2.37 -0.48 -1.51
N VAL A 43 1.66 0.57 -1.94
CA VAL A 43 1.80 1.14 -3.27
C VAL A 43 2.48 2.48 -3.15
N LEU A 44 3.54 2.69 -3.93
CA LEU A 44 4.24 3.95 -4.02
C LEU A 44 4.04 4.55 -5.41
N SER A 45 3.63 5.81 -5.46
CA SER A 45 3.54 6.56 -6.70
C SER A 45 4.19 7.94 -6.50
N GLY A 46 5.39 8.11 -7.04
CA GLY A 46 6.18 9.30 -6.79
C GLY A 46 6.52 9.43 -5.30
N ASP A 47 6.02 10.49 -4.66
CA ASP A 47 6.19 10.71 -3.22
C ASP A 47 4.95 10.34 -2.40
N ARG A 48 3.98 9.63 -3.00
CA ARG A 48 2.73 9.26 -2.33
C ARG A 48 2.68 7.77 -2.02
N PHE A 49 2.31 7.45 -0.79
CA PHE A 49 2.05 6.08 -0.36
C PHE A 49 0.55 5.81 -0.30
N LEU A 50 0.17 4.60 -0.68
CA LEU A 50 -1.15 4.04 -0.45
C LEU A 50 -0.94 2.66 0.14
N GLN A 51 -1.48 2.40 1.32
CA GLN A 51 -1.28 1.10 1.97
C GLN A 51 -2.60 0.52 2.42
N VAL A 52 -2.73 -0.79 2.25
CA VAL A 52 -3.81 -1.58 2.80
C VAL A 52 -3.26 -2.56 3.84
N LEU A 53 -3.95 -2.67 4.95
CA LEU A 53 -3.65 -3.61 6.04
C LEU A 53 -4.90 -4.44 6.34
N GLU A 54 -4.72 -5.75 6.43
CA GLU A 54 -5.81 -6.67 6.78
C GLU A 54 -5.40 -7.54 7.96
N GLY A 55 -6.31 -7.73 8.90
CA GLY A 55 -6.06 -8.58 10.03
C GLY A 55 -7.03 -8.33 11.18
N PRO A 56 -6.72 -8.86 12.37
CA PRO A 56 -7.55 -8.60 13.55
C PRO A 56 -7.62 -7.10 13.84
N ALA A 57 -8.81 -6.61 14.14
CA ALA A 57 -9.09 -5.18 14.30
C ALA A 57 -8.12 -4.48 15.24
N LYS A 58 -7.89 -5.08 16.42
CA LYS A 58 -6.99 -4.48 17.42
C LYS A 58 -5.55 -4.43 16.93
N ALA A 59 -5.10 -5.47 16.23
CA ALA A 59 -3.74 -5.54 15.69
C ALA A 59 -3.55 -4.50 14.59
N VAL A 60 -4.52 -4.38 13.68
CA VAL A 60 -4.48 -3.38 12.60
C VAL A 60 -4.43 -1.97 13.19
N ASN A 61 -5.28 -1.69 14.18
CA ASN A 61 -5.31 -0.38 14.82
C ASN A 61 -3.98 -0.07 15.52
N ARG A 62 -3.39 -1.05 16.18
CA ARG A 62 -2.10 -0.88 16.87
C ARG A 62 -0.97 -0.59 15.90
N VAL A 63 -0.94 -1.30 14.78
CA VAL A 63 0.06 -1.08 13.73
C VAL A 63 -0.13 0.30 13.10
N PHE A 64 -1.37 0.71 12.84
CA PHE A 64 -1.66 2.02 12.27
C PHE A 64 -1.21 3.15 13.21
N ASN A 65 -1.38 3.00 14.51
CA ASN A 65 -0.89 4.00 15.48
C ASN A 65 0.62 4.18 15.38
N LYS A 66 1.37 3.09 15.17
CA LYS A 66 2.82 3.18 14.95
C LYS A 66 3.16 3.81 13.61
N ILE A 67 2.40 3.50 12.58
CA ILE A 67 2.58 4.07 11.24
C ILE A 67 2.45 5.59 11.28
N ILE A 68 1.46 6.12 11.98
CA ILE A 68 1.24 7.57 12.10
C ILE A 68 2.47 8.26 12.71
N LEU A 69 3.17 7.62 13.61
CA LEU A 69 4.34 8.18 14.29
C LEU A 69 5.64 8.04 13.50
N ASP A 70 5.63 7.31 12.41
CA ASP A 70 6.82 7.08 11.60
C ASP A 70 7.18 8.34 10.80
N LYS A 71 8.41 8.83 10.99
CA LYS A 71 8.87 10.09 10.39
C LYS A 71 9.25 9.97 8.93
N ARG A 72 9.21 8.76 8.35
CA ARG A 72 9.50 8.55 6.93
C ARG A 72 8.36 9.02 6.03
N HIS A 73 7.22 9.39 6.61
CA HIS A 73 6.09 9.97 5.90
C HIS A 73 5.36 10.98 6.79
N HIS A 74 4.43 11.70 6.20
CA HIS A 74 3.57 12.66 6.89
C HIS A 74 2.22 12.79 6.17
N ASP A 75 1.33 13.58 6.74
CA ASP A 75 -0.02 13.78 6.20
C ASP A 75 -0.74 12.46 5.95
N VAL A 76 -0.73 11.60 6.97
CA VAL A 76 -1.44 10.32 6.93
C VAL A 76 -2.94 10.57 6.92
N SER A 77 -3.61 10.10 5.86
CA SER A 77 -5.03 10.26 5.64
C SER A 77 -5.72 8.91 5.62
N LEU A 78 -6.58 8.66 6.59
CA LEU A 78 -7.36 7.44 6.65
C LEU A 78 -8.44 7.47 5.56
N ILE A 79 -8.44 6.47 4.70
CA ILE A 79 -9.42 6.35 3.62
C ILE A 79 -10.57 5.44 4.03
N SER A 80 -10.25 4.30 4.66
CA SER A 80 -11.27 3.32 5.04
C SER A 80 -10.78 2.46 6.19
N PHE A 81 -11.68 2.12 7.10
CA PHE A 81 -11.46 1.16 8.15
C PHE A 81 -12.77 0.38 8.36
N GLU A 82 -12.81 -0.86 7.90
CA GLU A 82 -14.06 -1.62 7.87
C GLU A 82 -13.88 -3.08 8.27
N SER A 83 -14.94 -3.66 8.80
CA SER A 83 -14.99 -5.10 9.01
C SER A 83 -15.10 -5.80 7.65
N ILE A 84 -14.42 -6.94 7.52
CA ILE A 84 -14.42 -7.68 6.27
C ILE A 84 -14.76 -9.15 6.48
N GLY A 85 -15.25 -9.79 5.44
CA GLY A 85 -15.34 -11.22 5.32
C GLY A 85 -14.02 -11.79 4.82
N PRO A 86 -13.97 -12.29 3.57
CA PRO A 86 -12.72 -12.84 3.03
C PRO A 86 -11.64 -11.76 2.87
N ALA A 87 -10.42 -12.08 3.28
CA ALA A 87 -9.26 -11.22 3.09
C ALA A 87 -8.83 -11.26 1.63
N TYR A 88 -8.34 -10.10 1.12
CA TYR A 88 -7.80 -10.01 -0.24
C TYR A 88 -6.28 -10.23 -0.26
N PHE A 89 -5.59 -10.02 0.86
CA PHE A 89 -4.12 -10.01 0.92
C PHE A 89 -3.59 -10.97 1.99
N ASP A 90 -4.32 -12.03 2.30
CA ASP A 90 -4.13 -12.90 3.46
C ASP A 90 -2.79 -13.64 3.53
N ASN A 91 -2.08 -13.77 2.42
CA ASN A 91 -0.79 -14.48 2.38
C ASN A 91 0.41 -13.54 2.31
N TRP A 92 0.20 -12.24 2.38
CA TRP A 92 1.27 -11.25 2.19
C TRP A 92 1.54 -10.47 3.46
N SER A 93 2.68 -10.76 4.11
CA SER A 93 3.11 -9.96 5.26
C SER A 93 3.35 -8.50 4.88
N MET A 94 3.88 -8.25 3.69
CA MET A 94 3.93 -6.95 3.02
C MET A 94 4.52 -7.12 1.64
N ARG A 95 3.90 -6.49 0.65
CA ARG A 95 4.44 -6.38 -0.71
C ARG A 95 4.49 -4.91 -1.10
N LEU A 96 5.50 -4.55 -1.89
CA LEU A 96 5.64 -3.19 -2.42
C LEU A 96 5.41 -3.21 -3.92
N VAL A 97 4.59 -2.28 -4.39
CA VAL A 97 4.47 -1.97 -5.82
C VAL A 97 4.85 -0.51 -6.01
N ASP A 98 5.96 -0.28 -6.69
CA ASP A 98 6.38 1.06 -7.09
C ASP A 98 5.86 1.34 -8.49
N LEU A 99 4.84 2.18 -8.59
CA LEU A 99 4.18 2.46 -9.88
C LEU A 99 5.06 3.26 -10.83
N TYR A 100 6.10 3.89 -10.32
CA TYR A 100 7.05 4.62 -11.17
C TYR A 100 8.05 3.66 -11.84
N ASP A 101 8.32 2.52 -11.24
CA ASP A 101 9.33 1.55 -11.70
C ASP A 101 8.67 0.25 -12.16
N LEU A 102 7.68 0.37 -13.05
CA LEU A 102 6.99 -0.79 -13.61
C LEU A 102 7.58 -1.19 -14.97
N PRO A 103 7.51 -2.48 -15.32
CA PRO A 103 7.75 -2.90 -16.70
C PRO A 103 6.87 -2.12 -17.67
N MET A 104 7.37 -1.88 -18.88
CA MET A 104 6.71 -1.01 -19.85
C MET A 104 5.26 -1.40 -20.14
N GLU A 105 4.97 -2.68 -20.30
CA GLU A 105 3.61 -3.15 -20.57
C GLU A 105 2.66 -2.82 -19.43
N SER A 106 3.05 -3.12 -18.20
CA SER A 106 2.25 -2.82 -17.00
C SER A 106 2.06 -1.32 -16.83
N ARG A 107 3.13 -0.55 -17.04
CA ARG A 107 3.08 0.91 -16.95
C ARG A 107 2.08 1.50 -17.94
N GLN A 108 2.07 1.01 -19.18
CA GLN A 108 1.12 1.48 -20.19
C GLN A 108 -0.33 1.18 -19.81
N ILE A 109 -0.60 0.00 -19.26
CA ILE A 109 -1.95 -0.36 -18.79
C ILE A 109 -2.40 0.60 -17.69
N PHE A 110 -1.54 0.87 -16.69
CA PHE A 110 -1.87 1.79 -15.61
C PHE A 110 -2.07 3.21 -16.12
N MET A 111 -1.25 3.67 -17.06
CA MET A 111 -1.36 5.03 -17.59
C MET A 111 -2.61 5.23 -18.45
N ARG A 112 -3.18 4.17 -19.04
CA ARG A 112 -4.45 4.24 -19.75
C ARG A 112 -5.64 4.28 -18.80
N LYS A 113 -5.53 3.56 -17.67
CA LYS A 113 -6.64 3.38 -16.73
C LYS A 113 -6.71 4.49 -15.67
N TYR A 114 -5.57 5.03 -15.27
CA TYR A 114 -5.48 5.99 -14.18
C TYR A 114 -4.97 7.34 -14.65
N ILE A 115 -5.36 8.40 -13.96
CA ILE A 115 -4.88 9.75 -14.24
C ILE A 115 -3.39 9.80 -13.89
N HIS A 116 -2.58 10.41 -14.76
CA HIS A 116 -1.16 10.60 -14.53
C HIS A 116 -0.71 12.00 -14.91
N GLU A 117 0.38 12.46 -14.31
CA GLU A 117 0.97 13.76 -14.55
C GLU A 117 2.49 13.56 -14.66
N ASP A 118 3.07 13.94 -15.81
CA ASP A 118 4.49 13.72 -16.09
C ASP A 118 4.95 12.28 -15.87
N GLY A 119 4.11 11.32 -16.23
CA GLY A 119 4.41 9.91 -16.10
C GLY A 119 4.22 9.33 -14.69
N VAL A 120 3.79 10.14 -13.73
CA VAL A 120 3.51 9.70 -12.36
C VAL A 120 2.01 9.51 -12.20
N ILE A 121 1.60 8.31 -11.81
CA ILE A 121 0.19 8.00 -11.61
C ILE A 121 -0.31 8.73 -10.36
N ARG A 122 -1.42 9.43 -10.52
CA ARG A 122 -2.10 10.09 -9.42
C ARG A 122 -2.92 9.06 -8.65
N LEU A 123 -2.63 8.92 -7.36
CA LEU A 123 -3.40 8.01 -6.52
C LEU A 123 -4.84 8.48 -6.38
N PRO A 124 -5.83 7.60 -6.60
CA PRO A 124 -7.22 7.97 -6.47
C PRO A 124 -7.60 8.22 -5.00
N GLU A 125 -8.65 9.00 -4.79
CA GLU A 125 -9.15 9.31 -3.45
C GLU A 125 -10.50 8.66 -3.16
N ARG A 126 -11.28 8.35 -4.22
CA ARG A 126 -12.58 7.69 -4.06
C ARG A 126 -12.36 6.20 -3.77
N LEU A 127 -13.08 5.70 -2.79
CA LEU A 127 -12.87 4.33 -2.28
C LEU A 127 -12.91 3.27 -3.37
N HIS A 128 -13.90 3.33 -4.28
CA HIS A 128 -14.00 2.32 -5.34
C HIS A 128 -12.82 2.36 -6.32
N GLU A 129 -12.29 3.56 -6.59
CA GLU A 129 -11.12 3.72 -7.44
C GLU A 129 -9.84 3.28 -6.71
N VAL A 130 -9.76 3.53 -5.40
CA VAL A 130 -8.67 3.05 -4.56
C VAL A 130 -8.63 1.52 -4.58
N TYR A 131 -9.78 0.86 -4.44
CA TYR A 131 -9.85 -0.60 -4.53
C TYR A 131 -9.42 -1.10 -5.91
N SER A 132 -9.85 -0.42 -6.98
CA SER A 132 -9.42 -0.76 -8.33
C SER A 132 -7.90 -0.76 -8.46
N LEU A 133 -7.26 0.31 -7.97
CA LEU A 133 -5.80 0.43 -8.02
C LEU A 133 -5.11 -0.64 -7.18
N LEU A 134 -5.60 -0.91 -5.98
CA LEU A 134 -5.02 -1.92 -5.10
C LEU A 134 -5.14 -3.32 -5.71
N LEU A 135 -6.27 -3.66 -6.31
CA LEU A 135 -6.46 -4.97 -6.93
C LEU A 135 -5.64 -5.13 -8.21
N ASP A 136 -5.51 -4.07 -9.00
CA ASP A 136 -4.62 -4.08 -10.16
C ASP A 136 -3.16 -4.25 -9.72
N SER A 137 -2.77 -3.58 -8.65
CA SER A 137 -1.41 -3.70 -8.09
C SER A 137 -1.16 -5.10 -7.54
N LYS A 138 -2.16 -5.70 -6.89
CA LYS A 138 -2.10 -7.09 -6.45
C LYS A 138 -1.89 -8.04 -7.63
N ALA A 139 -2.60 -7.83 -8.72
CA ALA A 139 -2.46 -8.65 -9.93
C ALA A 139 -1.04 -8.58 -10.51
N LEU A 140 -0.39 -7.43 -10.45
CA LEU A 140 1.03 -7.30 -10.84
C LEU A 140 1.94 -8.20 -10.00
N CYS A 141 1.72 -8.25 -8.70
CA CYS A 141 2.52 -9.08 -7.80
C CYS A 141 2.34 -10.57 -8.11
N LEU A 142 1.15 -10.98 -8.52
CA LEU A 142 0.85 -12.38 -8.85
C LEU A 142 1.41 -12.79 -10.21
N SER A 143 1.64 -11.85 -11.13
CA SER A 143 2.17 -12.13 -12.47
C SER A 143 3.68 -12.25 -12.51
N VAL A 144 4.39 -11.88 -11.44
CA VAL A 144 5.85 -11.98 -11.32
C VAL A 144 6.18 -13.28 -10.61
N PRO A 145 6.95 -14.20 -11.25
CA PRO A 145 7.34 -15.46 -10.61
C PRO A 145 8.23 -15.25 -9.40
#